data_37a0d0438136093eaf6c1c9226a8c5e9
#
_entry.id   37a0d0438136093eaf6c1c9226a8c5e9
#
_cell.length_a   1.000
_cell.length_b   1.000
_cell.length_c   1.000
_cell.angle_alpha   90.00
_cell.angle_beta   90.00
_cell.angle_gamma   90.00
#
_symmetry.space_group_name_H-M   'P 1'
#
loop_
_entity.id
_entity.type
_entity.pdbx_description
1 polymer ?
#
loop_
_entity_poly.entity_id
_entity_poly.type
_entity_poly.pdbx_seq_one_letter_code
_entity_poly.pdbx_strand_id
1 'polypeptide(L)'
;SANDFGFLGEDPSHPELLDWLATSFVQDGWKLKALHRTIMLSQTYGQTARREPTDKENTLDPENRLLWRFPPQRLSAEQIRDAMLASSGELKPKTGGSSVDGNSPHRSVYLKKRRNSPDSILAAFDAPAGFSSASERLNTTTSTQALLLRNNPWPHARARAMAKKFSTHQTLESSIGGIFKA
;
A
#
# COMPACT_ATOMS: atom_id res chain seq x y z
N SER A 1 14.07 13.43 4.15
CA SER A 1 13.21 13.47 2.94
C SER A 1 13.58 12.35 1.97
N ALA A 2 12.57 11.61 1.47
CA ALA A 2 12.79 10.38 0.68
C ALA A 2 13.36 10.63 -0.74
N ASN A 3 13.26 11.84 -1.28
CA ASN A 3 13.70 12.18 -2.64
C ASN A 3 14.52 13.49 -2.71
N ASP A 4 14.87 14.03 -1.57
CA ASP A 4 15.76 15.18 -1.47
C ASP A 4 17.00 14.76 -0.67
N PHE A 5 18.04 14.39 -1.41
CA PHE A 5 19.35 13.94 -0.87
C PHE A 5 20.39 15.06 -0.87
N GLY A 6 19.98 16.29 -1.25
CA GLY A 6 20.85 17.44 -1.31
C GLY A 6 21.05 18.10 0.05
N PHE A 7 21.81 19.18 0.05
CA PHE A 7 22.13 19.97 1.26
C PHE A 7 20.89 20.50 2.02
N LEU A 8 19.76 20.67 1.33
CA LEU A 8 18.48 21.10 1.91
C LEU A 8 17.58 19.94 2.33
N GLY A 9 18.03 18.70 2.14
CA GLY A 9 17.29 17.51 2.59
C GLY A 9 17.32 17.37 4.10
N GLU A 10 16.32 16.68 4.65
CA GLU A 10 16.28 16.35 6.07
C GLU A 10 17.33 15.28 6.41
N ASP A 11 17.98 15.44 7.53
CA ASP A 11 18.86 14.42 8.08
C ASP A 11 18.09 13.14 8.42
N PRO A 12 18.71 11.96 8.27
CA PRO A 12 18.09 10.70 8.64
C PRO A 12 17.80 10.67 10.15
N SER A 13 16.61 10.19 10.53
CA SER A 13 16.22 10.05 11.95
C SER A 13 17.08 9.03 12.70
N HIS A 14 17.66 8.06 11.99
CA HIS A 14 18.51 6.98 12.53
C HIS A 14 19.73 6.77 11.63
N PRO A 15 20.74 7.64 11.67
CA PRO A 15 21.88 7.57 10.76
C PRO A 15 22.66 6.25 10.87
N GLU A 16 22.91 5.77 12.09
CA GLU A 16 23.61 4.51 12.32
C GLU A 16 22.86 3.29 11.73
N LEU A 17 21.52 3.29 11.81
CA LEU A 17 20.70 2.24 11.20
C LEU A 17 20.77 2.30 9.67
N LEU A 18 20.76 3.51 9.10
CA LEU A 18 20.87 3.71 7.66
C LEU A 18 22.24 3.19 7.15
N ASP A 19 23.33 3.53 7.84
CA ASP A 19 24.68 3.09 7.49
C ASP A 19 24.81 1.57 7.62
N TRP A 20 24.25 1.00 8.69
CA TRP A 20 24.24 -0.45 8.87
C TRP A 20 23.46 -1.18 7.76
N LEU A 21 22.26 -0.70 7.40
CA LEU A 21 21.47 -1.26 6.33
C LEU A 21 22.19 -1.16 4.97
N ALA A 22 22.81 -0.01 4.68
CA ALA A 22 23.56 0.20 3.46
C ALA A 22 24.77 -0.76 3.36
N THR A 23 25.55 -0.86 4.44
CA THR A 23 26.71 -1.75 4.51
C THR A 23 26.30 -3.22 4.37
N SER A 24 25.26 -3.64 5.08
CA SER A 24 24.75 -5.01 5.01
C SER A 24 24.23 -5.34 3.60
N PHE A 25 23.54 -4.39 2.95
CA PHE A 25 23.04 -4.57 1.58
C PHE A 25 24.16 -4.80 0.57
N VAL A 26 25.27 -4.05 0.69
CA VAL A 26 26.45 -4.23 -0.15
C VAL A 26 27.11 -5.59 0.11
N GLN A 27 27.31 -5.95 1.39
CA GLN A 27 27.90 -7.23 1.81
C GLN A 27 27.08 -8.44 1.34
N ASP A 28 25.75 -8.34 1.36
CA ASP A 28 24.84 -9.37 0.86
C ASP A 28 24.79 -9.45 -0.69
N GLY A 29 25.62 -8.70 -1.39
CA GLY A 29 25.70 -8.71 -2.84
C GLY A 29 24.51 -8.02 -3.52
N TRP A 30 24.02 -6.90 -2.97
CA TRP A 30 22.94 -6.08 -3.53
C TRP A 30 21.60 -6.81 -3.67
N LYS A 31 21.32 -7.77 -2.78
CA LYS A 31 20.12 -8.59 -2.84
C LYS A 31 18.96 -7.94 -2.10
N LEU A 32 18.07 -7.26 -2.81
CA LEU A 32 16.86 -6.63 -2.26
C LEU A 32 16.02 -7.58 -1.41
N LYS A 33 15.93 -8.86 -1.79
CA LYS A 33 15.14 -9.84 -1.04
C LYS A 33 15.71 -10.12 0.35
N ALA A 34 17.03 -10.11 0.52
CA ALA A 34 17.69 -10.25 1.81
C ALA A 34 17.40 -9.02 2.69
N LEU A 35 17.57 -7.82 2.13
CA LEU A 35 17.25 -6.56 2.81
C LEU A 35 15.78 -6.51 3.27
N HIS A 36 14.83 -6.81 2.39
CA HIS A 36 13.41 -6.87 2.75
C HIS A 36 13.14 -7.87 3.87
N ARG A 37 13.77 -9.04 3.83
CA ARG A 37 13.63 -10.05 4.89
C ARG A 37 14.12 -9.51 6.24
N THR A 38 15.28 -8.87 6.27
CA THR A 38 15.86 -8.28 7.47
C THR A 38 14.91 -7.24 8.08
N ILE A 39 14.38 -6.33 7.26
CA ILE A 39 13.42 -5.31 7.71
C ILE A 39 12.12 -5.95 8.22
N MET A 40 11.50 -6.83 7.44
CA MET A 40 10.19 -7.41 7.77
C MET A 40 10.20 -8.34 8.98
N LEU A 41 11.35 -8.97 9.29
CA LEU A 41 11.50 -9.82 10.47
C LEU A 41 12.00 -9.05 11.71
N SER A 42 12.24 -7.76 11.59
CA SER A 42 12.65 -6.93 12.73
C SER A 42 11.48 -6.76 13.72
N GLN A 43 11.82 -6.62 14.99
CA GLN A 43 10.82 -6.33 16.04
C GLN A 43 10.13 -4.99 15.79
N THR A 44 10.85 -4.00 15.27
CA THR A 44 10.29 -2.69 14.91
C THR A 44 9.20 -2.78 13.86
N TYR A 45 9.40 -3.56 12.81
CA TYR A 45 8.39 -3.78 11.77
C TYR A 45 7.19 -4.58 12.29
N GLY A 46 7.42 -5.51 13.22
CA GLY A 46 6.40 -6.36 13.82
C GLY A 46 5.56 -5.68 14.93
N GLN A 47 5.81 -4.42 15.24
CA GLN A 47 5.05 -3.69 16.26
C GLN A 47 3.60 -3.46 15.85
N THR A 48 2.68 -3.43 16.84
CA THR A 48 1.29 -3.07 16.58
C THR A 48 1.14 -1.59 16.20
N ALA A 49 0.25 -1.30 15.24
CA ALA A 49 -0.12 0.06 14.88
C ALA A 49 -1.18 0.68 15.81
N ARG A 50 -1.89 -0.15 16.59
CA ARG A 50 -3.04 0.26 17.42
C ARG A 50 -2.70 0.42 18.90
N ARG A 51 -1.42 0.60 19.20
CA ARG A 51 -0.99 0.85 20.57
C ARG A 51 -1.19 2.32 20.91
N GLU A 52 -1.85 2.60 22.05
CA GLU A 52 -1.93 3.95 22.59
C GLU A 52 -0.56 4.35 23.16
N PRO A 53 -0.16 5.61 23.00
CA PRO A 53 1.10 6.11 23.56
C PRO A 53 1.03 6.17 25.08
N THR A 54 2.16 5.94 25.73
CA THR A 54 2.34 6.25 27.14
C THR A 54 2.56 7.76 27.32
N ASP A 55 2.41 8.30 28.55
CA ASP A 55 2.69 9.70 28.85
C ASP A 55 4.12 10.10 28.47
N LYS A 56 5.08 9.19 28.64
CA LYS A 56 6.48 9.39 28.26
C LYS A 56 6.63 9.51 26.75
N GLU A 57 5.98 8.66 25.97
CA GLU A 57 6.04 8.68 24.52
C GLU A 57 5.34 9.93 23.93
N ASN A 58 4.20 10.31 24.51
CA ASN A 58 3.53 11.55 24.16
C ASN A 58 4.38 12.80 24.39
N THR A 59 5.23 12.77 25.43
CA THR A 59 6.08 13.92 25.77
C THR A 59 7.36 13.95 24.95
N LEU A 60 8.00 12.78 24.73
CA LEU A 60 9.32 12.69 24.10
C LEU A 60 9.27 12.50 22.58
N ASP A 61 8.29 11.78 22.07
CA ASP A 61 8.19 11.44 20.65
C ASP A 61 6.73 11.33 20.18
N PRO A 62 5.95 12.42 20.21
CA PRO A 62 4.55 12.42 19.81
C PRO A 62 4.36 12.05 18.32
N GLU A 63 5.35 12.33 17.48
CA GLU A 63 5.34 12.05 16.04
C GLU A 63 5.79 10.63 15.67
N ASN A 64 6.15 9.80 16.68
CA ASN A 64 6.62 8.43 16.45
C ASN A 64 7.89 8.36 15.58
N ARG A 65 8.78 9.33 15.66
CA ARG A 65 10.05 9.34 14.90
C ARG A 65 11.01 8.24 15.35
N LEU A 66 10.94 7.84 16.62
CA LEU A 66 11.72 6.75 17.18
C LEU A 66 11.08 5.37 17.02
N LEU A 67 9.98 5.29 16.26
CA LEU A 67 9.30 4.04 15.89
C LEU A 67 8.86 3.19 17.10
N TRP A 68 8.29 3.81 18.14
CA TRP A 68 7.74 3.11 19.29
C TRP A 68 6.45 2.33 18.98
N ARG A 69 5.82 2.59 17.82
CA ARG A 69 4.74 1.78 17.22
C ARG A 69 4.93 1.70 15.69
N PHE A 70 4.28 0.75 15.05
CA PHE A 70 4.22 0.73 13.60
C PHE A 70 3.37 1.92 13.10
N PRO A 71 3.90 2.79 12.22
CA PRO A 71 3.12 3.92 11.71
C PRO A 71 2.01 3.42 10.78
N PRO A 72 0.71 3.69 11.09
CA PRO A 72 -0.37 3.31 10.21
C PRO A 72 -0.25 4.06 8.88
N GLN A 73 -0.24 3.31 7.78
CA GLN A 73 -0.18 3.87 6.44
C GLN A 73 -1.44 3.54 5.66
N ARG A 74 -1.92 4.50 4.90
CA ARG A 74 -3.01 4.26 3.95
C ARG A 74 -2.50 3.43 2.79
N LEU A 75 -3.35 2.53 2.28
CA LEU A 75 -3.06 1.79 1.05
C LEU A 75 -2.93 2.76 -0.14
N SER A 76 -1.93 2.55 -0.97
CA SER A 76 -1.81 3.27 -2.24
C SER A 76 -2.94 2.90 -3.20
N ALA A 77 -3.17 3.73 -4.22
CA ALA A 77 -4.19 3.48 -5.25
C ALA A 77 -4.08 2.08 -5.87
N GLU A 78 -2.85 1.67 -6.17
CA GLU A 78 -2.54 0.36 -6.72
C GLU A 78 -2.87 -0.78 -5.74
N GLN A 79 -2.54 -0.58 -4.46
CA GLN A 79 -2.84 -1.56 -3.41
C GLN A 79 -4.35 -1.67 -3.17
N ILE A 80 -5.08 -0.56 -3.18
CA ILE A 80 -6.56 -0.55 -3.06
C ILE A 80 -7.18 -1.35 -4.20
N ARG A 81 -6.77 -1.10 -5.45
CA ARG A 81 -7.27 -1.83 -6.60
C ARG A 81 -6.94 -3.33 -6.53
N ASP A 82 -5.69 -3.66 -6.21
CA ASP A 82 -5.24 -5.05 -6.11
C ASP A 82 -5.93 -5.80 -4.97
N ALA A 83 -6.17 -5.14 -3.84
CA ALA A 83 -6.92 -5.70 -2.71
C ALA A 83 -8.38 -6.01 -3.08
N MET A 84 -9.05 -5.13 -3.86
CA MET A 84 -10.41 -5.39 -4.35
C MET A 84 -10.46 -6.61 -5.27
N LEU A 85 -9.46 -6.80 -6.15
CA LEU A 85 -9.35 -7.98 -7.00
C LEU A 85 -9.04 -9.25 -6.21
N ALA A 86 -8.18 -9.15 -5.21
CA ALA A 86 -7.82 -10.29 -4.36
C ALA A 86 -9.00 -10.75 -3.51
N SER A 87 -9.69 -9.84 -2.83
CA SER A 87 -10.83 -10.17 -1.98
C SER A 87 -12.01 -10.72 -2.77
N SER A 88 -12.26 -10.19 -3.98
CA SER A 88 -13.30 -10.74 -4.89
C SER A 88 -12.93 -12.11 -5.49
N GLY A 89 -11.66 -12.54 -5.36
CA GLY A 89 -11.16 -13.79 -5.94
C GLY A 89 -10.88 -13.70 -7.45
N GLU A 90 -10.89 -12.49 -8.01
CA GLU A 90 -10.69 -12.27 -9.45
C GLU A 90 -9.21 -12.03 -9.82
N LEU A 91 -8.33 -11.77 -8.83
CA LEU A 91 -6.93 -11.50 -9.09
C LEU A 91 -6.23 -12.70 -9.74
N LYS A 92 -5.69 -12.47 -10.93
CA LYS A 92 -4.95 -13.50 -11.68
C LYS A 92 -3.44 -13.24 -11.60
N PRO A 93 -2.63 -14.28 -11.37
CA PRO A 93 -1.19 -14.15 -11.41
C PRO A 93 -0.73 -13.80 -12.84
N LYS A 94 0.32 -13.00 -12.92
CA LYS A 94 1.02 -12.67 -14.17
C LYS A 94 2.49 -12.45 -13.85
N THR A 95 3.37 -13.00 -14.67
CA THR A 95 4.81 -12.83 -14.52
C THR A 95 5.38 -12.29 -15.84
N GLY A 96 5.76 -11.01 -15.82
CA GLY A 96 6.32 -10.33 -17.00
C GLY A 96 5.33 -10.14 -18.15
N GLY A 97 5.85 -9.86 -19.33
CA GLY A 97 5.08 -9.65 -20.56
C GLY A 97 4.54 -8.23 -20.74
N SER A 98 3.69 -8.03 -21.76
CA SER A 98 3.13 -6.73 -22.11
C SER A 98 2.19 -6.16 -21.05
N SER A 99 2.09 -4.82 -21.01
CA SER A 99 1.14 -4.12 -20.15
C SER A 99 -0.31 -4.45 -20.51
N VAL A 100 -1.20 -4.34 -19.53
CA VAL A 100 -2.63 -4.67 -19.63
C VAL A 100 -3.51 -3.44 -19.39
N ASP A 101 -4.75 -3.49 -19.83
CA ASP A 101 -5.71 -2.40 -19.61
C ASP A 101 -6.32 -2.41 -18.20
N GLY A 102 -6.91 -1.29 -17.77
CA GLY A 102 -7.47 -1.06 -16.44
C GLY A 102 -8.51 -2.08 -15.97
N ASN A 103 -9.28 -2.67 -16.90
CA ASN A 103 -10.26 -3.72 -16.58
C ASN A 103 -9.66 -5.11 -16.38
N SER A 104 -8.37 -5.27 -16.64
CA SER A 104 -7.69 -6.56 -16.51
C SER A 104 -7.65 -7.03 -15.05
N PRO A 105 -7.84 -8.34 -14.76
CA PRO A 105 -7.78 -8.90 -13.41
C PRO A 105 -6.35 -9.14 -12.91
N HIS A 106 -5.38 -8.44 -13.44
CA HIS A 106 -3.97 -8.55 -13.01
C HIS A 106 -3.59 -7.41 -12.07
N ARG A 107 -2.47 -7.60 -11.35
CA ARG A 107 -1.94 -6.58 -10.44
C ARG A 107 -1.68 -5.25 -11.15
N SER A 108 -1.89 -4.16 -10.43
CA SER A 108 -1.75 -2.79 -10.94
C SER A 108 -0.36 -2.47 -11.47
N VAL A 109 0.67 -3.18 -11.04
CA VAL A 109 2.04 -3.04 -11.58
C VAL A 109 2.14 -3.35 -13.08
N TYR A 110 1.20 -4.13 -13.62
CA TYR A 110 1.14 -4.47 -15.06
C TYR A 110 0.25 -3.54 -15.88
N LEU A 111 -0.43 -2.58 -15.25
CA LEU A 111 -1.33 -1.68 -15.97
C LEU A 111 -0.57 -0.75 -16.90
N LYS A 112 -1.16 -0.54 -18.07
CA LYS A 112 -0.69 0.42 -19.06
C LYS A 112 -0.87 1.84 -18.52
N LYS A 113 0.23 2.54 -18.29
CA LYS A 113 0.20 3.94 -17.85
C LYS A 113 0.17 4.87 -19.06
N ARG A 114 -0.90 5.66 -19.18
CA ARG A 114 -1.05 6.68 -20.23
C ARG A 114 -1.08 8.06 -19.58
N ARG A 115 -0.22 8.96 -20.03
CA ARG A 115 -0.13 10.33 -19.47
C ARG A 115 -1.43 11.10 -19.60
N ASN A 116 -2.05 11.07 -20.78
CA ASN A 116 -3.25 11.87 -21.09
C ASN A 116 -4.58 11.14 -20.81
N SER A 117 -4.55 9.92 -20.30
CA SER A 117 -5.74 9.12 -20.00
C SER A 117 -5.43 8.22 -18.80
N PRO A 118 -5.34 8.79 -17.60
CA PRO A 118 -5.11 8.01 -16.38
C PRO A 118 -6.31 7.12 -16.08
N ASP A 119 -6.05 5.98 -15.44
CA ASP A 119 -7.12 5.13 -14.90
C ASP A 119 -7.89 5.91 -13.82
N SER A 120 -9.22 5.92 -13.91
CA SER A 120 -10.07 6.75 -13.05
C SER A 120 -10.01 6.36 -11.57
N ILE A 121 -9.83 5.07 -11.27
CA ILE A 121 -9.70 4.58 -9.89
C ILE A 121 -8.35 4.98 -9.34
N LEU A 122 -7.27 4.72 -10.08
CA LEU A 122 -5.93 5.07 -9.64
C LEU A 122 -5.79 6.59 -9.46
N ALA A 123 -6.34 7.40 -10.37
CA ALA A 123 -6.30 8.85 -10.28
C ALA A 123 -7.07 9.38 -9.06
N ALA A 124 -8.23 8.81 -8.76
CA ALA A 124 -9.04 9.23 -7.62
C ALA A 124 -8.38 8.91 -6.26
N PHE A 125 -7.48 7.93 -6.21
CA PHE A 125 -6.73 7.53 -5.02
C PHE A 125 -5.28 8.02 -5.05
N ASP A 126 -5.03 9.18 -5.62
CA ASP A 126 -3.75 9.89 -5.58
C ASP A 126 -2.60 9.17 -6.29
N ALA A 127 -2.86 8.32 -7.29
CA ALA A 127 -1.79 7.76 -8.09
C ALA A 127 -1.06 8.88 -8.85
N PRO A 128 0.29 8.89 -8.91
CA PRO A 128 1.04 9.93 -9.58
C PRO A 128 0.66 10.06 -11.05
N ALA A 129 0.38 11.29 -11.50
CA ALA A 129 -0.04 11.57 -12.88
C ALA A 129 1.03 11.23 -13.94
N GLY A 130 2.31 11.22 -13.53
CA GLY A 130 3.42 10.79 -14.39
C GLY A 130 3.95 11.86 -15.33
N PHE A 131 3.59 13.14 -15.11
CA PHE A 131 4.14 14.28 -15.85
C PHE A 131 5.42 14.82 -15.22
N SER A 132 5.57 14.68 -13.91
CA SER A 132 6.72 15.13 -13.14
C SER A 132 7.14 14.07 -12.13
N SER A 133 8.37 14.17 -11.65
CA SER A 133 8.80 13.42 -10.47
C SER A 133 8.01 13.90 -9.25
N ALA A 134 7.52 12.97 -8.46
CA ALA A 134 6.87 13.28 -7.19
C ALA A 134 7.83 12.88 -6.06
N SER A 135 8.13 13.84 -5.19
CA SER A 135 8.97 13.61 -4.00
C SER A 135 8.31 12.63 -3.04
N GLU A 136 7.01 12.76 -2.88
CA GLU A 136 6.19 11.91 -2.02
C GLU A 136 4.83 11.65 -2.68
N ARG A 137 4.20 10.53 -2.35
CA ARG A 137 2.83 10.25 -2.78
C ARG A 137 1.86 11.01 -1.90
N LEU A 138 0.94 11.73 -2.51
CA LEU A 138 -0.18 12.32 -1.78
C LEU A 138 -1.04 11.21 -1.18
N ASN A 139 -1.50 11.43 0.04
CA ASN A 139 -2.41 10.55 0.76
C ASN A 139 -3.61 11.36 1.24
N THR A 140 -4.55 11.63 0.33
CA THR A 140 -5.74 12.40 0.66
C THR A 140 -6.92 11.50 0.98
N THR A 141 -7.80 11.97 1.86
CA THR A 141 -9.11 11.34 2.09
C THR A 141 -10.18 12.34 1.70
N THR A 142 -10.87 12.07 0.59
CA THR A 142 -11.85 12.99 0.02
C THR A 142 -13.22 12.33 -0.12
N SER A 143 -14.28 13.16 -0.10
CA SER A 143 -15.65 12.70 -0.40
C SER A 143 -15.78 12.11 -1.81
N THR A 144 -14.99 12.59 -2.77
CA THR A 144 -14.95 12.08 -4.14
C THR A 144 -14.52 10.62 -4.19
N GLN A 145 -13.57 10.20 -3.37
CA GLN A 145 -13.15 8.79 -3.27
C GLN A 145 -14.28 7.90 -2.76
N ALA A 146 -15.00 8.34 -1.73
CA ALA A 146 -16.16 7.62 -1.21
C ALA A 146 -17.28 7.50 -2.25
N LEU A 147 -17.58 8.60 -2.96
CA LEU A 147 -18.56 8.61 -4.05
C LEU A 147 -18.16 7.71 -5.21
N LEU A 148 -16.87 7.67 -5.56
CA LEU A 148 -16.36 6.78 -6.59
C LEU A 148 -16.58 5.31 -6.19
N LEU A 149 -16.20 4.93 -4.97
CA LEU A 149 -16.41 3.56 -4.49
C LEU A 149 -17.89 3.17 -4.51
N ARG A 150 -18.78 4.12 -4.21
CA ARG A 150 -20.23 3.89 -4.17
C ARG A 150 -20.89 3.86 -5.54
N ASN A 151 -20.42 4.64 -6.52
CA ASN A 151 -21.14 4.88 -7.77
C ASN A 151 -20.43 4.27 -9.01
N ASN A 152 -19.13 3.95 -8.92
CA ASN A 152 -18.41 3.45 -10.08
C ASN A 152 -18.71 1.97 -10.33
N PRO A 153 -19.00 1.56 -11.57
CA PRO A 153 -19.31 0.17 -11.95
C PRO A 153 -18.20 -0.82 -11.61
N TRP A 154 -16.94 -0.39 -11.61
CA TRP A 154 -15.80 -1.27 -11.41
C TRP A 154 -15.72 -1.82 -9.97
N PRO A 155 -15.77 -1.02 -8.88
CA PRO A 155 -15.88 -1.53 -7.51
C PRO A 155 -17.15 -2.35 -7.28
N HIS A 156 -18.27 -1.95 -7.86
CA HIS A 156 -19.52 -2.71 -7.77
C HIS A 156 -19.42 -4.12 -8.35
N ALA A 157 -18.73 -4.27 -9.48
CA ALA A 157 -18.51 -5.60 -10.06
C ALA A 157 -17.67 -6.48 -9.11
N ARG A 158 -16.63 -5.90 -8.46
CA ARG A 158 -15.83 -6.63 -7.46
C ARG A 158 -16.65 -7.01 -6.23
N ALA A 159 -17.48 -6.09 -5.75
CA ALA A 159 -18.39 -6.37 -4.63
C ALA A 159 -19.38 -7.50 -4.96
N ARG A 160 -19.94 -7.53 -6.15
CA ARG A 160 -20.82 -8.62 -6.61
C ARG A 160 -20.08 -9.95 -6.73
N ALA A 161 -18.86 -9.95 -7.27
CA ALA A 161 -18.04 -11.16 -7.36
C ALA A 161 -17.69 -11.69 -5.97
N MET A 162 -17.33 -10.80 -5.04
CA MET A 162 -17.09 -11.14 -3.63
C MET A 162 -18.35 -11.72 -2.97
N ALA A 163 -19.51 -11.07 -3.11
CA ALA A 163 -20.77 -11.57 -2.58
C ALA A 163 -21.11 -12.97 -3.13
N LYS A 164 -20.93 -13.19 -4.44
CA LYS A 164 -21.13 -14.50 -5.06
C LYS A 164 -20.17 -15.56 -4.50
N LYS A 165 -18.89 -15.21 -4.28
CA LYS A 165 -17.88 -16.12 -3.71
C LYS A 165 -18.30 -16.62 -2.32
N PHE A 166 -18.89 -15.74 -1.50
CA PHE A 166 -19.28 -16.07 -0.12
C PHE A 166 -20.74 -16.45 0.05
N SER A 167 -21.58 -16.36 -0.98
CA SER A 167 -23.00 -16.77 -0.92
C SER A 167 -23.25 -18.26 -0.76
N THR A 168 -22.22 -19.08 -0.91
CA THR A 168 -22.28 -20.54 -0.72
C THR A 168 -22.25 -20.95 0.75
N HIS A 169 -22.01 -20.02 1.68
CA HIS A 169 -22.05 -20.28 3.11
C HIS A 169 -23.51 -20.41 3.60
N GLN A 170 -23.77 -21.37 4.49
CA GLN A 170 -25.12 -21.72 4.91
C GLN A 170 -25.79 -20.66 5.81
N THR A 171 -25.02 -19.80 6.46
CA THR A 171 -25.53 -18.74 7.34
C THR A 171 -24.95 -17.38 6.98
N LEU A 172 -25.72 -16.31 7.28
CA LEU A 172 -25.25 -14.94 7.10
C LEU A 172 -23.97 -14.64 7.90
N GLU A 173 -23.90 -15.15 9.14
CA GLU A 173 -22.73 -14.97 10.00
C GLU A 173 -21.47 -15.62 9.43
N SER A 174 -21.57 -16.85 8.89
CA SER A 174 -20.44 -17.53 8.25
C SER A 174 -19.99 -16.84 6.96
N SER A 175 -20.95 -16.26 6.21
CA SER A 175 -20.65 -15.47 5.02
C SER A 175 -19.90 -14.17 5.38
N ILE A 176 -20.38 -13.42 6.38
CA ILE A 176 -19.72 -12.22 6.88
C ILE A 176 -18.33 -12.55 7.43
N GLY A 177 -18.19 -13.58 8.26
CA GLY A 177 -16.90 -14.02 8.78
C GLY A 177 -15.91 -14.42 7.69
N GLY A 178 -16.38 -15.02 6.59
CA GLY A 178 -15.58 -15.34 5.41
C GLY A 178 -15.06 -14.08 4.68
N ILE A 179 -15.91 -13.06 4.56
CA ILE A 179 -15.55 -11.78 3.93
C ILE A 179 -14.44 -11.06 4.69
N PHE A 180 -14.51 -11.02 6.03
CA PHE A 180 -13.50 -10.38 6.86
C PHE A 180 -12.16 -11.12 6.96
N LYS A 181 -12.12 -12.39 6.53
CA LYS A 181 -10.89 -13.20 6.49
C LYS A 181 -10.23 -13.23 5.10
N ALA A 182 -10.89 -12.73 4.06
CA ALA A 182 -10.42 -12.70 2.69
C ALA A 182 -9.49 -11.52 2.39
#